data_1d0bc872aeebd3c2200844c19a72634b
#
_entry.id   1d0bc872aeebd3c2200844c19a72634b
#
_cell.length_a   1.000
_cell.length_b   1.000
_cell.length_c   1.000
_cell.angle_alpha   90.00
_cell.angle_beta   90.00
_cell.angle_gamma   90.00
#
_symmetry.space_group_name_H-M   'P 1'
#
loop_
_entity.id
_entity.type
_entity.pdbx_description
1 polymer ?
#
loop_
_entity_poly.entity_id
_entity_poly.type
_entity_poly.pdbx_seq_one_letter_code
_entity_poly.pdbx_strand_id
1 'polypeptide(L)'
;MDNVLVRKLEGYAHLGEEDKRLLNDVVRDVRAVPAHTDLATEGDKPAFVHLVLEGFACRYKFTADGNRQIMAYLLPGDFCDLHVFVLKQMDHSIATISPCHVVEIPRERILALLERPKLSLALWCAALVDAAVLREWLVNVGQRPAKKRLAHVLCELLLRLRVVGLADKSFELPLSQKDLAVRIPRDPGQ
;
A
#
# COMPACT_ATOMS: atom_id res chain seq x y z
N MET A 1 9.49 18.76 9.10
CA MET A 1 8.13 18.18 9.23
C MET A 1 8.22 16.70 8.97
N ASP A 2 7.61 15.90 9.81
CA ASP A 2 7.61 14.46 9.61
C ASP A 2 6.69 14.10 8.44
N ASN A 3 7.24 13.49 7.39
CA ASN A 3 6.46 13.01 6.26
C ASN A 3 5.62 11.77 6.64
N VAL A 4 4.71 11.36 5.77
CA VAL A 4 3.79 10.22 6.03
C VAL A 4 4.53 8.90 6.29
N LEU A 5 5.71 8.70 5.67
CA LEU A 5 6.54 7.51 5.87
C LEU A 5 7.13 7.50 7.29
N VAL A 6 7.68 8.63 7.75
CA VAL A 6 8.21 8.76 9.12
C VAL A 6 7.11 8.46 10.13
N ARG A 7 5.94 9.13 10.00
CA ARG A 7 4.79 8.90 10.91
C ARG A 7 4.36 7.44 10.95
N LYS A 8 4.33 6.78 9.81
CA LYS A 8 3.96 5.36 9.74
C LYS A 8 4.98 4.47 10.44
N LEU A 9 6.27 4.65 10.16
CA LEU A 9 7.33 3.79 10.70
C LEU A 9 7.57 4.04 12.19
N GLU A 10 7.35 5.26 12.68
CA GLU A 10 7.39 5.56 14.13
C GLU A 10 6.32 4.81 14.93
N GLY A 11 5.22 4.42 14.30
CA GLY A 11 4.23 3.54 14.91
C GLY A 11 4.76 2.13 15.22
N TYR A 12 5.89 1.73 14.64
CA TYR A 12 6.48 0.41 14.82
C TYR A 12 7.80 0.41 15.60
N ALA A 13 8.58 1.48 15.52
CA ALA A 13 9.86 1.61 16.23
C ALA A 13 10.15 3.09 16.53
N HIS A 14 10.77 3.34 17.70
CA HIS A 14 11.22 4.69 18.01
C HIS A 14 12.43 5.07 17.14
N LEU A 15 12.24 5.98 16.19
CA LEU A 15 13.24 6.45 15.25
C LEU A 15 14.05 7.62 15.81
N GLY A 16 15.38 7.58 15.67
CA GLY A 16 16.25 8.70 15.97
C GLY A 16 16.22 9.76 14.87
N GLU A 17 16.76 10.94 15.18
CA GLU A 17 16.81 12.06 14.22
C GLU A 17 17.58 11.71 12.93
N GLU A 18 18.62 10.89 13.04
CA GLU A 18 19.38 10.41 11.88
C GLU A 18 18.54 9.48 11.01
N ASP A 19 17.77 8.56 11.62
CA ASP A 19 16.88 7.66 10.91
C ASP A 19 15.78 8.44 10.17
N LYS A 20 15.22 9.47 10.83
CA LYS A 20 14.23 10.38 10.21
C LYS A 20 14.81 11.16 9.04
N ARG A 21 16.07 11.63 9.14
CA ARG A 21 16.76 12.32 8.04
C ARG A 21 16.90 11.38 6.83
N LEU A 22 17.35 10.14 7.04
CA LEU A 22 17.46 9.15 5.98
C LEU A 22 16.11 8.88 5.29
N LEU A 23 15.04 8.75 6.06
CA LEU A 23 13.68 8.60 5.49
C LEU A 23 13.21 9.84 4.74
N ASN A 24 13.54 11.04 5.21
CA ASN A 24 13.24 12.29 4.49
C ASN A 24 14.04 12.39 3.18
N ASP A 25 15.28 11.88 3.14
CA ASP A 25 16.10 11.86 1.93
C ASP A 25 15.56 10.88 0.89
N VAL A 26 14.99 9.76 1.32
CA VAL A 26 14.40 8.76 0.44
C VAL A 26 13.17 9.30 -0.31
N VAL A 27 12.41 10.24 0.29
CA VAL A 27 11.16 10.76 -0.28
C VAL A 27 11.32 12.07 -1.06
N ARG A 28 12.54 12.44 -1.48
CA ARG A 28 12.78 13.72 -2.18
C ARG A 28 12.29 13.73 -3.63
N ASP A 29 12.49 12.62 -4.34
CA ASP A 29 12.22 12.54 -5.77
C ASP A 29 10.77 12.11 -6.03
N VAL A 30 9.85 13.05 -5.80
CA VAL A 30 8.40 12.81 -5.92
C VAL A 30 7.95 12.91 -7.36
N ARG A 31 7.21 11.92 -7.84
CA ARG A 31 6.58 11.87 -9.15
C ARG A 31 5.06 11.96 -9.03
N ALA A 32 4.44 12.91 -9.73
CA ALA A 32 3.00 12.95 -9.90
C ALA A 32 2.57 11.93 -10.95
N VAL A 33 1.61 11.08 -10.61
CA VAL A 33 1.07 10.03 -11.47
C VAL A 33 -0.43 10.19 -11.59
N PRO A 34 -0.99 10.22 -12.82
CA PRO A 34 -2.44 10.28 -13.01
C PRO A 34 -3.16 9.08 -12.41
N ALA A 35 -4.47 9.21 -12.20
CA ALA A 35 -5.32 8.07 -11.82
C ALA A 35 -5.28 6.97 -12.89
N HIS A 36 -5.51 5.72 -12.45
CA HIS A 36 -5.60 4.53 -13.32
C HIS A 36 -4.36 4.28 -14.18
N THR A 37 -3.19 4.57 -13.64
CA THR A 37 -1.89 4.35 -14.28
C THR A 37 -1.15 3.22 -13.56
N ASP A 38 -0.63 2.25 -14.32
CA ASP A 38 0.18 1.17 -13.77
C ASP A 38 1.57 1.71 -13.34
N LEU A 39 1.96 1.37 -12.11
CA LEU A 39 3.29 1.62 -11.56
C LEU A 39 4.21 0.42 -11.80
N ALA A 40 3.65 -0.79 -11.78
CA ALA A 40 4.33 -2.04 -12.09
C ALA A 40 3.30 -3.04 -12.64
N THR A 41 3.73 -3.90 -13.55
CA THR A 41 2.89 -4.93 -14.17
C THR A 41 3.34 -6.32 -13.73
N GLU A 42 2.40 -7.25 -13.55
CA GLU A 42 2.71 -8.66 -13.27
C GLU A 42 3.63 -9.22 -14.37
N GLY A 43 4.70 -9.88 -13.95
CA GLY A 43 5.72 -10.42 -14.85
C GLY A 43 6.91 -9.49 -15.11
N ASP A 44 6.79 -8.19 -14.80
CA ASP A 44 7.90 -7.24 -14.93
C ASP A 44 9.04 -7.59 -13.98
N LYS A 45 10.26 -7.22 -14.36
CA LYS A 45 11.41 -7.29 -13.46
C LYS A 45 11.41 -6.04 -12.57
N PRO A 46 11.25 -6.18 -11.25
CA PRO A 46 11.19 -5.03 -10.36
C PRO A 46 12.54 -4.30 -10.30
N ALA A 47 12.54 -3.00 -10.56
CA ALA A 47 13.71 -2.14 -10.47
C ALA A 47 13.69 -1.22 -9.24
N PHE A 48 12.48 -0.87 -8.78
CA PHE A 48 12.24 0.08 -7.71
C PHE A 48 11.20 -0.46 -6.73
N VAL A 49 11.24 0.04 -5.50
CA VAL A 49 10.12 -0.03 -4.57
C VAL A 49 9.33 1.27 -4.70
N HIS A 50 8.04 1.17 -4.96
CA HIS A 50 7.18 2.33 -4.99
C HIS A 50 6.65 2.65 -3.59
N LEU A 51 6.65 3.93 -3.23
CA LEU A 51 6.07 4.45 -2.00
C LEU A 51 4.98 5.46 -2.37
N VAL A 52 3.78 5.29 -1.85
CA VAL A 52 2.68 6.26 -1.99
C VAL A 52 2.87 7.36 -0.95
N LEU A 53 2.94 8.62 -1.39
CA LEU A 53 2.96 9.79 -0.50
C LEU A 53 1.60 10.45 -0.39
N GLU A 54 0.85 10.50 -1.49
CA GLU A 54 -0.50 11.06 -1.59
C GLU A 54 -1.33 10.26 -2.58
N GLY A 55 -2.65 10.27 -2.39
CA GLY A 55 -3.58 9.52 -3.23
C GLY A 55 -3.74 8.06 -2.81
N PHE A 56 -4.40 7.30 -3.65
CA PHE A 56 -4.73 5.89 -3.44
C PHE A 56 -4.26 5.05 -4.62
N ALA A 57 -3.59 3.95 -4.33
CA ALA A 57 -3.21 2.93 -5.30
C ALA A 57 -3.75 1.56 -4.88
N CYS A 58 -3.54 0.54 -5.68
CA CYS A 58 -3.93 -0.84 -5.36
C CYS A 58 -2.95 -1.84 -5.95
N ARG A 59 -2.89 -3.00 -5.29
CA ARG A 59 -2.36 -4.24 -5.88
C ARG A 59 -3.50 -5.02 -6.51
N TYR A 60 -3.31 -5.51 -7.72
CA TYR A 60 -4.34 -6.28 -8.43
C TYR A 60 -3.75 -7.39 -9.28
N LYS A 61 -4.60 -8.35 -9.61
CA LYS A 61 -4.32 -9.39 -10.62
C LYS A 61 -5.49 -9.49 -11.58
N PHE A 62 -5.23 -9.97 -12.79
CA PHE A 62 -6.28 -10.44 -13.67
C PHE A 62 -6.54 -11.92 -13.42
N THR A 63 -7.81 -12.29 -13.35
CA THR A 63 -8.24 -13.69 -13.36
C THR A 63 -8.17 -14.25 -14.79
N ALA A 64 -8.24 -15.58 -14.94
CA ALA A 64 -8.25 -16.24 -16.26
C ALA A 64 -9.36 -15.72 -17.18
N ASP A 65 -10.48 -15.27 -16.60
CA ASP A 65 -11.63 -14.69 -17.33
C ASP A 65 -11.44 -13.21 -17.69
N GLY A 66 -10.24 -12.65 -17.45
CA GLY A 66 -9.93 -11.24 -17.73
C GLY A 66 -10.50 -10.23 -16.74
N ASN A 67 -11.08 -10.68 -15.63
CA ASN A 67 -11.58 -9.79 -14.59
C ASN A 67 -10.44 -9.29 -13.70
N ARG A 68 -10.43 -7.98 -13.41
CA ARG A 68 -9.46 -7.36 -12.50
C ARG A 68 -9.86 -7.61 -11.04
N GLN A 69 -9.01 -8.28 -10.27
CA GLN A 69 -9.19 -8.49 -8.84
C GLN A 69 -8.24 -7.62 -8.03
N ILE A 70 -8.77 -6.64 -7.31
CA ILE A 70 -7.99 -5.86 -6.34
C ILE A 70 -7.74 -6.72 -5.10
N MET A 71 -6.48 -6.80 -4.69
CA MET A 71 -6.03 -7.59 -3.54
C MET A 71 -5.68 -6.74 -2.33
N ALA A 72 -5.24 -5.48 -2.54
CA ALA A 72 -4.95 -4.53 -1.46
C ALA A 72 -5.12 -3.10 -1.96
N TYR A 73 -5.56 -2.20 -1.08
CA TYR A 73 -5.41 -0.76 -1.28
C TYR A 73 -4.11 -0.30 -0.66
N LEU A 74 -3.45 0.63 -1.35
CA LEU A 74 -2.21 1.25 -0.95
C LEU A 74 -2.49 2.73 -0.65
N LEU A 75 -2.14 3.14 0.56
CA LEU A 75 -2.44 4.45 1.12
C LEU A 75 -1.16 5.26 1.33
N PRO A 76 -1.26 6.57 1.60
CA PRO A 76 -0.08 7.35 1.94
C PRO A 76 0.74 6.72 3.07
N GLY A 77 2.04 6.59 2.84
CA GLY A 77 3.00 5.90 3.70
C GLY A 77 3.17 4.41 3.41
N ASP A 78 2.39 3.82 2.49
CA ASP A 78 2.55 2.42 2.12
C ASP A 78 3.64 2.22 1.07
N PHE A 79 4.52 1.26 1.34
CA PHE A 79 5.34 0.66 0.30
C PHE A 79 4.47 -0.26 -0.55
N CYS A 80 4.55 -0.07 -1.85
CA CYS A 80 3.75 -0.90 -2.75
C CYS A 80 4.24 -2.34 -2.78
N ASP A 81 5.55 -2.54 -2.62
CA ASP A 81 6.14 -3.86 -2.69
C ASP A 81 7.56 -3.90 -2.08
N LEU A 82 7.67 -4.18 -0.77
CA LEU A 82 8.98 -4.31 -0.11
C LEU A 82 9.71 -5.62 -0.46
N HIS A 83 9.01 -6.61 -0.98
CA HIS A 83 9.59 -7.93 -1.28
C HIS A 83 10.15 -8.06 -2.71
N VAL A 84 10.13 -6.98 -3.50
CA VAL A 84 10.77 -6.94 -4.84
C VAL A 84 12.23 -7.41 -4.84
N PHE A 85 12.91 -7.33 -3.69
CA PHE A 85 14.30 -7.79 -3.57
C PHE A 85 14.46 -9.30 -3.61
N VAL A 86 13.41 -10.04 -3.27
CA VAL A 86 13.37 -11.50 -3.25
C VAL A 86 12.81 -12.04 -4.55
N LEU A 87 11.89 -11.31 -5.16
CA LEU A 87 11.22 -11.70 -6.38
C LEU A 87 12.13 -11.46 -7.60
N LYS A 88 12.14 -12.42 -8.51
CA LYS A 88 12.77 -12.26 -9.85
C LYS A 88 11.87 -11.50 -10.80
N GLN A 89 10.56 -11.61 -10.60
CA GLN A 89 9.50 -10.98 -11.37
C GLN A 89 8.37 -10.57 -10.44
N MET A 90 7.62 -9.53 -10.81
CA MET A 90 6.41 -9.12 -10.11
C MET A 90 5.36 -10.21 -10.21
N ASP A 91 4.81 -10.62 -9.08
CA ASP A 91 3.75 -11.62 -9.00
C ASP A 91 2.33 -10.99 -9.04
N HIS A 92 2.25 -9.68 -9.11
CA HIS A 92 1.01 -8.90 -9.26
C HIS A 92 1.30 -7.52 -9.87
N SER A 93 0.25 -6.84 -10.31
CA SER A 93 0.33 -5.48 -10.82
C SER A 93 0.00 -4.46 -9.73
N ILE A 94 0.54 -3.25 -9.88
CA ILE A 94 0.29 -2.10 -9.00
C ILE A 94 -0.19 -0.94 -9.86
N ALA A 95 -1.33 -0.34 -9.51
CA ALA A 95 -1.86 0.82 -10.22
C ALA A 95 -2.39 1.89 -9.26
N THR A 96 -2.32 3.15 -9.69
CA THR A 96 -3.02 4.25 -9.05
C THR A 96 -4.52 4.12 -9.23
N ILE A 97 -5.31 4.50 -8.22
CA ILE A 97 -6.78 4.60 -8.29
C ILE A 97 -7.19 6.07 -8.43
N SER A 98 -6.56 6.94 -7.66
CA SER A 98 -6.68 8.39 -7.78
C SER A 98 -5.39 9.00 -8.32
N PRO A 99 -5.33 10.31 -8.64
CA PRO A 99 -4.04 10.98 -8.81
C PRO A 99 -3.17 10.74 -7.57
N CYS A 100 -1.91 10.37 -7.77
CA CYS A 100 -0.97 10.03 -6.71
C CYS A 100 0.33 10.83 -6.81
N HIS A 101 0.93 11.11 -5.67
CA HIS A 101 2.34 11.41 -5.56
C HIS A 101 3.07 10.15 -5.07
N VAL A 102 4.02 9.66 -5.85
CA VAL A 102 4.78 8.45 -5.55
C VAL A 102 6.28 8.71 -5.60
N VAL A 103 7.02 7.89 -4.87
CA VAL A 103 8.49 7.86 -4.96
C VAL A 103 8.91 6.49 -5.47
N GLU A 104 9.83 6.47 -6.41
CA GLU A 104 10.51 5.27 -6.89
C GLU A 104 11.85 5.14 -6.15
N ILE A 105 11.93 4.18 -5.24
CA ILE A 105 13.08 3.99 -4.36
C ILE A 105 13.97 2.89 -4.94
N PRO A 106 15.20 3.20 -5.38
CA PRO A 106 16.13 2.18 -5.86
C PRO A 106 16.43 1.14 -4.78
N ARG A 107 16.67 -0.10 -5.22
CA ARG A 107 16.99 -1.23 -4.34
C ARG A 107 18.09 -0.92 -3.34
N GLU A 108 19.16 -0.26 -3.81
CA GLU A 108 20.34 0.08 -2.99
C GLU A 108 19.97 0.99 -1.82
N ARG A 109 19.04 1.93 -2.05
CA ARG A 109 18.57 2.83 -0.97
C ARG A 109 17.80 2.06 0.10
N ILE A 110 16.95 1.10 -0.28
CA ILE A 110 16.26 0.27 0.71
C ILE A 110 17.25 -0.61 1.47
N LEU A 111 18.23 -1.21 0.78
CA LEU A 111 19.26 -2.02 1.46
C LEU A 111 20.03 -1.19 2.49
N ALA A 112 20.37 0.07 2.17
CA ALA A 112 21.01 0.98 3.11
C ALA A 112 20.12 1.29 4.35
N LEU A 113 18.79 1.40 4.18
CA LEU A 113 17.87 1.52 5.32
C LEU A 113 17.86 0.27 6.19
N LEU A 114 18.00 -0.92 5.60
CA LEU A 114 18.02 -2.20 6.34
C LEU A 114 19.30 -2.40 7.16
N GLU A 115 20.39 -1.69 6.88
CA GLU A 115 21.60 -1.71 7.70
C GLU A 115 21.43 -1.00 9.06
N ARG A 116 20.36 -0.20 9.20
CA ARG A 116 20.01 0.50 10.44
C ARG A 116 19.05 -0.35 11.27
N PRO A 117 19.41 -0.82 12.48
CA PRO A 117 18.59 -1.78 13.23
C PRO A 117 17.15 -1.34 13.48
N LYS A 118 16.94 -0.05 13.82
CA LYS A 118 15.60 0.49 14.08
C LYS A 118 14.76 0.60 12.81
N LEU A 119 15.36 1.05 11.69
CA LEU A 119 14.68 1.11 10.40
C LEU A 119 14.38 -0.30 9.88
N SER A 120 15.33 -1.22 10.01
CA SER A 120 15.13 -2.63 9.67
C SER A 120 13.93 -3.23 10.42
N LEU A 121 13.88 -3.01 11.76
CA LEU A 121 12.76 -3.46 12.57
C LEU A 121 11.43 -2.84 12.11
N ALA A 122 11.40 -1.52 11.87
CA ALA A 122 10.19 -0.82 11.43
C ALA A 122 9.71 -1.31 10.06
N LEU A 123 10.61 -1.54 9.11
CA LEU A 123 10.29 -2.09 7.78
C LEU A 123 9.78 -3.54 7.87
N TRP A 124 10.38 -4.37 8.73
CA TRP A 124 9.88 -5.72 9.03
C TRP A 124 8.46 -5.68 9.59
N CYS A 125 8.23 -4.83 10.59
CA CYS A 125 6.90 -4.66 11.17
C CYS A 125 5.88 -4.21 10.12
N ALA A 126 6.25 -3.26 9.24
CA ALA A 126 5.38 -2.82 8.15
C ALA A 126 4.99 -3.98 7.22
N ALA A 127 5.95 -4.82 6.82
CA ALA A 127 5.70 -6.00 5.98
C ALA A 127 4.82 -7.05 6.69
N LEU A 128 5.04 -7.29 7.99
CA LEU A 128 4.23 -8.22 8.78
C LEU A 128 2.80 -7.73 8.98
N VAL A 129 2.60 -6.42 9.17
CA VAL A 129 1.26 -5.81 9.24
C VAL A 129 0.55 -5.92 7.90
N ASP A 130 1.23 -5.65 6.78
CA ASP A 130 0.66 -5.85 5.43
C ASP A 130 0.20 -7.30 5.21
N ALA A 131 1.03 -8.26 5.61
CA ALA A 131 0.67 -9.69 5.57
C ALA A 131 -0.51 -10.03 6.50
N ALA A 132 -0.63 -9.38 7.68
CA ALA A 132 -1.76 -9.56 8.59
C ALA A 132 -3.06 -9.02 7.98
N VAL A 133 -3.01 -7.83 7.36
CA VAL A 133 -4.13 -7.25 6.63
C VAL A 133 -4.58 -8.20 5.51
N LEU A 134 -3.64 -8.76 4.74
CA LEU A 134 -3.97 -9.71 3.68
C LEU A 134 -4.68 -10.96 4.20
N ARG A 135 -4.27 -11.51 5.36
CA ARG A 135 -4.98 -12.63 6.00
C ARG A 135 -6.42 -12.29 6.38
N GLU A 136 -6.66 -11.09 6.94
CA GLU A 136 -8.02 -10.60 7.19
C GLU A 136 -8.84 -10.45 5.91
N TRP A 137 -8.19 -10.06 4.81
CA TRP A 137 -8.84 -10.00 3.51
C TRP A 137 -9.29 -11.36 2.99
N LEU A 138 -8.54 -12.44 3.23
CA LEU A 138 -8.97 -13.79 2.88
C LEU A 138 -10.28 -14.15 3.61
N VAL A 139 -10.38 -13.85 4.90
CA VAL A 139 -11.61 -14.06 5.68
C VAL A 139 -12.73 -13.16 5.16
N ASN A 140 -12.40 -11.88 4.88
CA ASN A 140 -13.39 -10.90 4.43
C ASN A 140 -14.03 -11.32 3.10
N VAL A 141 -13.24 -11.73 2.12
CA VAL A 141 -13.71 -12.14 0.81
C VAL A 141 -14.41 -13.49 0.86
N GLY A 142 -13.88 -14.44 1.63
CA GLY A 142 -14.36 -15.82 1.65
C GLY A 142 -15.60 -16.07 2.50
N GLN A 143 -15.82 -15.27 3.57
CA GLN A 143 -16.83 -15.62 4.58
C GLN A 143 -17.83 -14.50 4.91
N ARG A 144 -17.52 -13.23 4.60
CA ARG A 144 -18.39 -12.11 5.03
C ARG A 144 -19.41 -11.75 3.96
N PRO A 145 -20.71 -11.50 4.32
CA PRO A 145 -21.69 -10.93 3.41
C PRO A 145 -21.26 -9.54 2.87
N ALA A 146 -21.77 -9.13 1.71
CA ALA A 146 -21.34 -7.93 1.00
C ALA A 146 -21.31 -6.66 1.88
N LYS A 147 -22.35 -6.41 2.70
CA LYS A 147 -22.40 -5.26 3.62
C LYS A 147 -21.26 -5.30 4.65
N LYS A 148 -20.97 -6.48 5.23
CA LYS A 148 -19.87 -6.64 6.19
C LYS A 148 -18.51 -6.49 5.49
N ARG A 149 -18.36 -6.96 4.26
CA ARG A 149 -17.15 -6.76 3.44
C ARG A 149 -16.87 -5.30 3.22
N LEU A 150 -17.88 -4.52 2.80
CA LEU A 150 -17.73 -3.08 2.60
C LEU A 150 -17.38 -2.36 3.90
N ALA A 151 -18.11 -2.64 4.99
CA ALA A 151 -17.83 -2.04 6.29
C ALA A 151 -16.38 -2.31 6.76
N HIS A 152 -15.90 -3.54 6.56
CA HIS A 152 -14.51 -3.90 6.88
C HIS A 152 -13.50 -3.06 6.09
N VAL A 153 -13.69 -2.92 4.78
CA VAL A 153 -12.81 -2.09 3.93
C VAL A 153 -12.77 -0.65 4.44
N LEU A 154 -13.92 -0.04 4.68
CA LEU A 154 -14.00 1.35 5.15
C LEU A 154 -13.34 1.54 6.52
N CYS A 155 -13.55 0.61 7.46
CA CYS A 155 -12.90 0.65 8.77
C CYS A 155 -11.37 0.48 8.65
N GLU A 156 -10.89 -0.45 7.82
CA GLU A 156 -9.45 -0.64 7.57
C GLU A 156 -8.81 0.62 7.02
N LEU A 157 -9.39 1.21 5.96
CA LEU A 157 -8.89 2.43 5.35
C LEU A 157 -8.83 3.58 6.35
N LEU A 158 -9.90 3.78 7.14
CA LEU A 158 -9.95 4.81 8.18
C LEU A 158 -8.84 4.62 9.22
N LEU A 159 -8.67 3.40 9.74
CA LEU A 159 -7.65 3.12 10.75
C LEU A 159 -6.24 3.36 10.22
N ARG A 160 -5.95 2.95 8.99
CA ARG A 160 -4.64 3.14 8.37
C ARG A 160 -4.34 4.61 8.09
N LEU A 161 -5.32 5.39 7.63
CA LEU A 161 -5.17 6.84 7.44
C LEU A 161 -4.99 7.59 8.76
N ARG A 162 -5.61 7.13 9.85
CA ARG A 162 -5.38 7.68 11.20
C ARG A 162 -3.95 7.51 11.66
N VAL A 163 -3.34 6.36 11.43
CA VAL A 163 -1.94 6.09 11.81
C VAL A 163 -0.99 7.13 11.22
N VAL A 164 -1.24 7.56 10.00
CA VAL A 164 -0.42 8.58 9.32
C VAL A 164 -0.94 10.01 9.49
N GLY A 165 -1.98 10.21 10.31
CA GLY A 165 -2.53 11.54 10.62
C GLY A 165 -3.29 12.19 9.45
N LEU A 166 -3.84 11.40 8.52
CA LEU A 166 -4.62 11.87 7.37
C LEU A 166 -6.13 11.69 7.54
N ALA A 167 -6.58 11.13 8.64
CA ALA A 167 -7.99 11.04 9.02
C ALA A 167 -8.17 11.18 10.52
N ASP A 168 -9.36 11.63 10.94
CA ASP A 168 -9.83 11.59 12.33
C ASP A 168 -11.09 10.72 12.43
N LYS A 169 -12.28 11.26 12.22
CA LYS A 169 -13.57 10.54 12.24
C LYS A 169 -14.05 10.18 10.84
N SER A 170 -13.54 10.86 9.83
CA SER A 170 -13.90 10.69 8.42
C SER A 170 -12.69 10.91 7.53
N PHE A 171 -12.80 10.50 6.29
CA PHE A 171 -11.82 10.73 5.24
C PHE A 171 -12.54 10.80 3.88
N GLU A 172 -11.91 11.44 2.91
CA GLU A 172 -12.36 11.41 1.52
C GLU A 172 -11.99 10.06 0.89
N LEU A 173 -12.99 9.40 0.30
CA LEU A 173 -12.80 8.10 -0.34
C LEU A 173 -12.75 8.28 -1.87
N PRO A 174 -11.57 8.29 -2.48
CA PRO A 174 -11.43 8.48 -3.93
C PRO A 174 -11.64 7.17 -4.72
N LEU A 175 -12.45 6.26 -4.19
CA LEU A 175 -12.79 4.99 -4.82
C LEU A 175 -14.15 5.10 -5.50
N SER A 176 -14.21 4.71 -6.77
CA SER A 176 -15.48 4.56 -7.47
C SER A 176 -16.24 3.31 -7.00
N GLN A 177 -17.54 3.26 -7.27
CA GLN A 177 -18.32 2.04 -7.03
C GLN A 177 -17.75 0.83 -7.78
N LYS A 178 -17.13 1.06 -8.95
CA LYS A 178 -16.47 0.02 -9.73
C LYS A 178 -15.23 -0.54 -9.01
N ASP A 179 -14.42 0.32 -8.39
CA ASP A 179 -13.26 -0.13 -7.62
C ASP A 179 -13.69 -0.97 -6.42
N LEU A 180 -14.72 -0.54 -5.70
CA LEU A 180 -15.29 -1.30 -4.58
C LEU A 180 -15.95 -2.61 -5.03
N ALA A 181 -16.64 -2.62 -6.18
CA ALA A 181 -17.34 -3.80 -6.72
C ALA A 181 -16.39 -4.90 -7.19
N VAL A 182 -15.25 -4.53 -7.77
CA VAL A 182 -14.21 -5.50 -8.15
C VAL A 182 -13.71 -6.28 -6.94
N ARG A 183 -13.70 -5.66 -5.78
CA ARG A 183 -13.25 -6.30 -4.54
C ARG A 183 -14.38 -6.97 -3.75
N ILE A 184 -15.62 -6.60 -3.96
CA ILE A 184 -16.79 -7.16 -3.30
C ILE A 184 -17.58 -7.96 -4.35
N PRO A 185 -17.34 -9.27 -4.49
CA PRO A 185 -18.12 -10.10 -5.40
C PRO A 185 -19.61 -9.92 -5.09
N ARG A 186 -20.45 -9.82 -6.14
CA ARG A 186 -21.90 -9.82 -5.95
C ARG A 186 -22.29 -11.13 -5.29
N ASP A 187 -23.16 -11.08 -4.27
CA ASP A 187 -23.75 -12.29 -3.72
C ASP A 187 -24.50 -13.01 -4.87
N PRO A 188 -24.22 -14.30 -5.11
CA PRO A 188 -24.89 -15.05 -6.19
C PRO A 188 -26.41 -15.22 -6.01
N GLY A 189 -26.98 -14.62 -4.97
CA GLY A 189 -28.42 -14.71 -4.61
C GLY A 189 -29.19 -13.39 -4.66
N GLN A 190 -28.67 -12.33 -5.33
CA GLN A 190 -29.44 -11.10 -5.61
C GLN A 190 -29.54 -10.83 -7.09
#